data_16b2a55a380fed4a346916779bc94e08
#
_entry.id   16b2a55a380fed4a346916779bc94e08
#
_cell.length_a   1.000
_cell.length_b   1.000
_cell.length_c   1.000
_cell.angle_alpha   90.00
_cell.angle_beta   90.00
_cell.angle_gamma   90.00
#
_symmetry.space_group_name_H-M   'P 1'
#
loop_
_entity.id
_entity.type
_entity.pdbx_description
1 polymer ?
#
loop_
_entity_poly.entity_id
_entity_poly.type
_entity_poly.pdbx_seq_one_letter_code
_entity_poly.pdbx_strand_id
1 'polypeptide(L)'
;MSETKWDREVDILVVGTGNGALTSALCNWEMGSRDVLIIEKTDKVGGTSATSGGGIWIPANHYAKACGADDSAQDAKKYLMGTLFGEDVPEEMIDTYIDQSPK
;
A
#
# COMPACT_ATOMS: atom_id res chain seq x y z
N MET A 1 13.31 8.95 35.78
CA MET A 1 12.48 9.01 34.56
C MET A 1 11.09 8.53 34.91
N SER A 2 10.06 9.27 34.57
CA SER A 2 8.69 8.75 34.66
C SER A 2 8.47 7.67 33.65
N GLU A 3 7.92 6.53 34.06
CA GLU A 3 7.47 5.51 33.14
C GLU A 3 6.36 6.10 32.24
N THR A 4 6.48 5.92 30.94
CA THR A 4 5.42 6.31 30.01
C THR A 4 4.25 5.37 30.23
N LYS A 5 3.13 5.91 30.68
CA LYS A 5 1.90 5.12 30.81
C LYS A 5 1.18 5.14 29.47
N TRP A 6 1.13 3.98 28.82
CA TRP A 6 0.39 3.78 27.58
C TRP A 6 -1.08 3.49 27.88
N ASP A 7 -1.98 3.99 27.06
CA ASP A 7 -3.41 3.66 27.16
C ASP A 7 -3.70 2.25 26.69
N ARG A 8 -2.90 1.76 25.75
CA ARG A 8 -3.01 0.42 25.19
C ARG A 8 -1.67 -0.06 24.64
N GLU A 9 -1.41 -1.34 24.79
CA GLU A 9 -0.28 -2.07 24.22
C GLU A 9 -0.82 -3.16 23.29
N VAL A 10 -0.25 -3.30 22.10
CA VAL A 10 -0.68 -4.23 21.07
C VAL A 10 0.53 -4.81 20.34
N ASP A 11 0.38 -5.96 19.71
CA ASP A 11 1.45 -6.56 18.91
C ASP A 11 1.72 -5.76 17.63
N ILE A 12 0.66 -5.33 16.97
CA ILE A 12 0.73 -4.57 15.71
C ILE A 12 -0.12 -3.29 15.83
N LEU A 13 0.53 -2.15 15.66
CA LEU A 13 -0.15 -0.87 15.54
C LEU A 13 -0.11 -0.39 14.09
N VAL A 14 -1.26 -0.17 13.49
CA VAL A 14 -1.42 0.40 12.16
C VAL A 14 -1.94 1.83 12.28
N VAL A 15 -1.20 2.79 11.77
CA VAL A 15 -1.53 4.22 11.84
C VAL A 15 -2.15 4.67 10.54
N GLY A 16 -3.44 5.01 10.57
CA GLY A 16 -4.24 5.42 9.44
C GLY A 16 -5.19 4.33 8.94
N THR A 17 -6.10 4.71 8.05
CA THR A 17 -7.13 3.83 7.46
C THR A 17 -7.22 3.96 5.94
N GLY A 18 -6.20 4.47 5.30
CA GLY A 18 -6.08 4.41 3.85
C GLY A 18 -5.85 2.98 3.36
N ASN A 19 -5.87 2.79 2.06
CA ASN A 19 -5.76 1.46 1.44
C ASN A 19 -4.53 0.67 1.91
N GLY A 20 -3.36 1.32 1.95
CA GLY A 20 -2.12 0.67 2.41
C GLY A 20 -2.18 0.23 3.87
N ALA A 21 -2.74 1.05 4.75
CA ALA A 21 -2.88 0.75 6.16
C ALA A 21 -3.84 -0.43 6.39
N LEU A 22 -5.01 -0.41 5.76
CA LEU A 22 -6.00 -1.50 5.88
C LEU A 22 -5.47 -2.81 5.29
N THR A 23 -4.77 -2.76 4.17
CA THR A 23 -4.11 -3.93 3.57
C THR A 23 -3.06 -4.51 4.52
N SER A 24 -2.21 -3.65 5.11
CA SER A 24 -1.22 -4.09 6.09
C SER A 24 -1.87 -4.77 7.31
N ALA A 25 -2.93 -4.18 7.86
CA ALA A 25 -3.66 -4.77 8.98
C ALA A 25 -4.25 -6.14 8.64
N LEU A 26 -4.88 -6.25 7.48
CA LEU A 26 -5.50 -7.50 7.02
C LEU A 26 -4.45 -8.59 6.78
N CYS A 27 -3.35 -8.27 6.10
CA CYS A 27 -2.26 -9.21 5.88
C CYS A 27 -1.68 -9.74 7.20
N ASN A 28 -1.43 -8.85 8.16
CA ASN A 28 -0.95 -9.28 9.49
C ASN A 28 -1.95 -10.21 10.18
N TRP A 29 -3.24 -9.89 10.09
CA TRP A 29 -4.28 -10.76 10.65
C TRP A 29 -4.30 -12.14 10.00
N GLU A 30 -4.23 -12.21 8.67
CA GLU A 30 -4.20 -13.47 7.93
C GLU A 30 -2.94 -14.29 8.22
N MET A 31 -1.81 -13.61 8.44
CA MET A 31 -0.56 -14.25 8.84
C MET A 31 -0.55 -14.75 10.30
N GLY A 32 -1.62 -14.55 11.05
CA GLY A 32 -1.80 -15.10 12.38
C GLY A 32 -1.75 -14.12 13.54
N SER A 33 -1.44 -12.84 13.31
CA SER A 33 -1.51 -11.80 14.34
C SER A 33 -2.96 -11.58 14.77
N ARG A 34 -3.23 -11.63 16.08
CA ARG A 34 -4.60 -11.48 16.60
C ARG A 34 -4.79 -10.22 17.44
N ASP A 35 -3.71 -9.52 17.76
CA ASP A 35 -3.74 -8.26 18.49
C ASP A 35 -3.26 -7.11 17.57
N VAL A 36 -4.12 -6.74 16.64
CA VAL A 36 -3.90 -5.68 15.67
C VAL A 36 -4.81 -4.50 16.00
N LEU A 37 -4.23 -3.34 16.22
CA LEU A 37 -4.95 -2.08 16.43
C LEU A 37 -4.74 -1.16 15.25
N ILE A 38 -5.83 -0.62 14.71
CA ILE A 38 -5.80 0.42 13.70
C ILE A 38 -6.27 1.73 14.36
N ILE A 39 -5.52 2.79 14.17
CA ILE A 39 -5.89 4.13 14.65
C ILE A 39 -6.05 5.09 13.48
N GLU A 40 -7.05 5.99 13.59
CA GLU A 40 -7.36 7.02 12.57
C GLU A 40 -7.42 8.39 13.23
N LYS A 41 -6.84 9.40 12.59
CA LYS A 41 -6.82 10.78 13.11
C LYS A 41 -8.13 11.52 12.95
N THR A 42 -8.99 11.07 12.04
CA THR A 42 -10.26 11.72 11.73
C THR A 42 -11.44 10.90 12.22
N ASP A 43 -12.63 11.46 12.16
CA ASP A 43 -13.89 10.80 12.50
C ASP A 43 -14.39 9.85 11.40
N LYS A 44 -13.68 9.78 10.26
CA LYS A 44 -14.03 8.93 9.12
C LYS A 44 -12.86 8.07 8.71
N VAL A 45 -13.11 6.81 8.47
CA VAL A 45 -12.13 5.85 7.96
C VAL A 45 -11.97 5.96 6.44
N GLY A 46 -10.83 5.56 5.92
CA GLY A 46 -10.57 5.39 4.49
C GLY A 46 -9.58 6.36 3.87
N GLY A 47 -9.30 7.50 4.51
CA GLY A 47 -8.38 8.51 3.98
C GLY A 47 -8.73 8.94 2.56
N THR A 48 -7.76 9.31 1.76
CA THR A 48 -7.96 9.66 0.34
C THR A 48 -8.40 8.48 -0.53
N SER A 49 -8.15 7.25 -0.08
CA SER A 49 -8.64 6.05 -0.78
C SER A 49 -10.17 6.00 -0.85
N ALA A 50 -10.86 6.45 0.20
CA ALA A 50 -12.32 6.50 0.23
C ALA A 50 -12.93 7.53 -0.72
N THR A 51 -12.19 8.54 -1.12
CA THR A 51 -12.63 9.59 -2.07
C THR A 51 -12.21 9.29 -3.51
N SER A 52 -11.47 8.21 -3.72
CA SER A 52 -11.03 7.74 -5.02
C SER A 52 -12.19 7.16 -5.84
N GLY A 53 -12.05 7.17 -7.16
CA GLY A 53 -12.96 6.47 -8.07
C GLY A 53 -12.87 4.93 -8.00
N GLY A 54 -11.98 4.37 -7.18
CA GLY A 54 -11.83 2.94 -6.96
C GLY A 54 -10.96 2.22 -8.00
N GLY A 55 -10.32 2.94 -8.91
CA GLY A 55 -9.39 2.35 -9.88
C GLY A 55 -8.10 1.89 -9.21
N ILE A 56 -7.67 0.68 -9.51
CA ILE A 56 -6.39 0.13 -9.08
C ILE A 56 -5.55 -0.14 -10.31
N TRP A 57 -4.37 0.48 -10.38
CA TRP A 57 -3.45 0.25 -11.47
C TRP A 57 -2.39 -0.77 -11.07
N ILE A 58 -2.39 -1.90 -11.75
CA ILE A 58 -1.41 -2.97 -11.58
C ILE A 58 -0.77 -3.23 -12.94
N PRO A 59 0.45 -2.74 -13.19
CA PRO A 59 1.13 -2.93 -14.46
C PRO A 59 1.52 -4.40 -14.66
N ALA A 60 1.63 -4.79 -15.92
CA ALA A 60 2.06 -6.12 -16.34
C ALA A 60 1.26 -7.28 -15.68
N ASN A 61 0.00 -7.03 -15.34
CA ASN A 61 -0.84 -8.05 -14.73
C ASN A 61 -1.28 -9.14 -15.73
N HIS A 62 -1.72 -10.26 -15.19
CA HIS A 62 -2.09 -11.43 -16.00
C HIS A 62 -3.31 -11.18 -16.93
N TYR A 63 -4.21 -10.27 -16.59
CA TYR A 63 -5.34 -9.92 -17.44
C TYR A 63 -4.89 -9.12 -18.67
N ALA A 64 -3.98 -8.16 -18.49
CA ALA A 64 -3.39 -7.42 -19.60
C ALA A 64 -2.71 -8.38 -20.59
N LYS A 65 -1.95 -9.33 -20.09
CA LYS A 65 -1.31 -10.37 -20.89
C LYS A 65 -2.34 -11.27 -21.61
N ALA A 66 -3.39 -11.68 -20.91
CA ALA A 66 -4.45 -12.51 -21.50
C ALA A 66 -5.22 -11.80 -22.63
N CYS A 67 -5.38 -10.47 -22.51
CA CYS A 67 -6.01 -9.64 -23.54
C CYS A 67 -5.07 -9.28 -24.72
N GLY A 68 -3.81 -9.71 -24.68
CA GLY A 68 -2.82 -9.37 -25.71
C GLY A 68 -2.33 -7.94 -25.66
N ALA A 69 -2.48 -7.25 -24.53
CA ALA A 69 -1.93 -5.92 -24.33
C ALA A 69 -0.40 -5.95 -24.32
N ASP A 70 0.21 -5.00 -25.01
CA ASP A 70 1.65 -4.80 -25.02
C ASP A 70 2.04 -4.02 -23.75
N ASP A 71 2.17 -4.76 -22.66
CA ASP A 71 2.52 -4.23 -21.34
C ASP A 71 3.67 -5.03 -20.73
N SER A 72 4.62 -4.32 -20.13
CA SER A 72 5.80 -4.92 -19.52
C SER A 72 6.20 -4.22 -18.23
N ALA A 73 6.89 -4.94 -17.35
CA ALA A 73 7.48 -4.37 -16.14
C ALA A 73 8.46 -3.23 -16.46
N GLN A 74 9.20 -3.33 -17.56
CA GLN A 74 10.16 -2.31 -17.99
C GLN A 74 9.46 -1.02 -18.42
N ASP A 75 8.38 -1.11 -19.19
CA ASP A 75 7.59 0.04 -19.61
C ASP A 75 6.88 0.68 -18.44
N ALA A 76 6.37 -0.10 -17.50
CA ALA A 76 5.79 0.37 -16.25
C ALA A 76 6.80 1.16 -15.40
N LYS A 77 8.03 0.64 -15.27
CA LYS A 77 9.11 1.34 -14.57
C LYS A 77 9.47 2.66 -15.25
N LYS A 78 9.62 2.65 -16.56
CA LYS A 78 9.90 3.85 -17.35
C LYS A 78 8.81 4.91 -17.18
N TYR A 79 7.55 4.49 -17.20
CA TYR A 79 6.42 5.38 -16.98
C TYR A 79 6.45 5.99 -15.58
N LEU A 80 6.60 5.18 -14.53
CA LEU A 80 6.66 5.66 -13.15
C LEU A 80 7.83 6.62 -12.93
N MET A 81 9.01 6.28 -13.41
CA MET A 81 10.17 7.16 -13.32
C MET A 81 9.93 8.51 -14.01
N GLY A 82 9.22 8.51 -15.15
CA GLY A 82 8.85 9.73 -15.86
C GLY A 82 7.82 10.60 -15.13
N THR A 83 7.06 10.05 -14.19
CA THR A 83 6.05 10.79 -13.42
C THR A 83 6.58 11.44 -12.15
N LEU A 84 7.82 11.17 -11.77
CA LEU A 84 8.40 11.68 -10.52
C LEU A 84 8.70 13.18 -10.53
N PHE A 85 8.86 13.79 -11.69
CA PHE A 85 9.10 15.23 -11.86
C PHE A 85 10.20 15.81 -10.95
N GLY A 86 11.26 15.03 -10.68
CA GLY A 86 12.36 15.43 -9.81
C GLY A 86 12.16 15.09 -8.33
N GLU A 87 11.06 14.45 -7.96
CA GLU A 87 10.88 13.91 -6.62
C GLU A 87 11.87 12.75 -6.37
N ASP A 88 12.45 12.74 -5.17
CA ASP A 88 13.39 11.69 -4.75
C ASP A 88 12.63 10.51 -4.16
N VAL A 89 12.34 9.53 -5.01
CA VAL A 89 11.70 8.27 -4.59
C VAL A 89 12.72 7.15 -4.75
N PRO A 90 12.97 6.34 -3.70
CA PRO A 90 13.86 5.20 -3.81
C PRO A 90 13.43 4.26 -4.94
N GLU A 91 14.33 4.01 -5.89
CA GLU A 91 14.06 3.18 -7.07
C GLU A 91 13.60 1.77 -6.68
N GLU A 92 14.12 1.23 -5.58
CA GLU A 92 13.73 -0.08 -5.04
C GLU A 92 12.24 -0.15 -4.64
N MET A 93 11.63 0.96 -4.26
CA MET A 93 10.19 1.00 -3.98
C MET A 93 9.37 0.85 -5.26
N ILE A 94 9.81 1.46 -6.34
CA ILE A 94 9.20 1.35 -7.66
C ILE A 94 9.33 -0.09 -8.16
N ASP A 95 10.52 -0.66 -8.08
CA ASP A 95 10.79 -2.04 -8.48
C ASP A 95 9.94 -3.02 -7.66
N THR A 96 9.84 -2.82 -6.35
CA THR A 96 9.01 -3.64 -5.46
C THR A 96 7.53 -3.55 -5.84
N TYR A 97 7.02 -2.34 -6.10
CA TYR A 97 5.63 -2.16 -6.53
C TYR A 97 5.33 -2.93 -7.83
N ILE A 98 6.19 -2.78 -8.84
CA ILE A 98 6.01 -3.44 -10.14
C ILE A 98 6.09 -4.96 -10.02
N ASP A 99 7.02 -5.47 -9.21
CA ASP A 99 7.23 -6.92 -9.05
C ASP A 99 6.14 -7.58 -8.18
N GLN A 100 5.68 -6.90 -7.14
CA GLN A 100 4.77 -7.50 -6.15
C GLN A 100 3.29 -7.26 -6.45
N SER A 101 2.93 -6.15 -7.09
CA SER A 101 1.52 -5.82 -7.30
C SER A 101 0.74 -6.81 -8.19
N PRO A 102 1.34 -7.54 -9.15
CA PRO A 102 0.62 -8.56 -9.92
C PRO A 102 0.38 -9.88 -9.19
N LYS A 103 1.02 -10.09 -8.05
CA LYS A 103 0.93 -11.31 -7.24
C LYS A 103 -0.26 -11.28 -6.30
#